data_cf62b77431c936a6c064323b07ad4f68
#
_entry.id   cf62b77431c936a6c064323b07ad4f68
#
_cell.length_a   1.000
_cell.length_b   1.000
_cell.length_c   1.000
_cell.angle_alpha   90.00
_cell.angle_beta   90.00
_cell.angle_gamma   90.00
#
_symmetry.space_group_name_H-M   'P 1'
#
loop_
_entity.id
_entity.type
_entity.pdbx_description
1 polymer ?
#
loop_
_entity_poly.entity_id
_entity_poly.type
_entity_poly.pdbx_seq_one_letter_code
_entity_poly.pdbx_strand_id
1 'polypeptide(L)'
;KEVSQVLKEAAALHKSYWNDEKLLSYPWLTYGVSEERKEFVANLLPAVYPEWKQRYRGRISEDIFEMGDALIANYDKYSEVREGPMTLVQGDLRLDNILFVDQNNRAILLDWQTAAVGLPLNDVAYCISTSFDNPNDRADAEESLVKEYHSLLNIDESYSFEEAWNDYRRGSFVGFLMAVMSAMIVERTERGDEMFAVMAERSGWQALHLDAVSFLK
;
A
#
# COMPACT_ATOMS: atom_id res chain seq x y z
N LYS A 1 11.01 15.50 -1.10
CA LYS A 1 12.42 15.10 -0.91
C LYS A 1 12.52 13.81 -0.11
N GLU A 2 11.91 13.73 1.07
CA GLU A 2 11.95 12.54 1.94
C GLU A 2 11.33 11.33 1.25
N VAL A 3 10.14 11.47 0.67
CA VAL A 3 9.47 10.38 -0.09
C VAL A 3 10.37 9.83 -1.19
N SER A 4 11.01 10.68 -1.99
CA SER A 4 11.95 10.26 -3.04
C SER A 4 13.14 9.45 -2.47
N GLN A 5 13.65 9.81 -1.28
CA GLN A 5 14.70 9.01 -0.62
C GLN A 5 14.21 7.63 -0.21
N VAL A 6 12.99 7.54 0.35
CA VAL A 6 12.38 6.24 0.71
C VAL A 6 12.15 5.39 -0.53
N LEU A 7 11.60 5.97 -1.61
CA LEU A 7 11.37 5.25 -2.86
C LEU A 7 12.66 4.75 -3.52
N LYS A 8 13.78 5.46 -3.34
CA LYS A 8 15.10 4.99 -3.81
C LYS A 8 15.55 3.72 -3.07
N GLU A 9 15.39 3.68 -1.75
CA GLU A 9 15.75 2.48 -0.98
C GLU A 9 14.75 1.34 -1.27
N ALA A 10 13.47 1.63 -1.42
CA ALA A 10 12.47 0.65 -1.84
C ALA A 10 12.78 0.07 -3.23
N ALA A 11 13.15 0.91 -4.20
CA ALA A 11 13.55 0.44 -5.53
C ALA A 11 14.77 -0.47 -5.47
N ALA A 12 15.77 -0.14 -4.65
CA ALA A 12 16.97 -0.97 -4.47
C ALA A 12 16.61 -2.34 -3.84
N LEU A 13 15.73 -2.34 -2.82
CA LEU A 13 15.20 -3.55 -2.20
C LEU A 13 14.46 -4.41 -3.24
N HIS A 14 13.46 -3.83 -3.90
CA HIS A 14 12.60 -4.53 -4.84
C HIS A 14 13.37 -5.09 -6.02
N LYS A 15 14.30 -4.31 -6.57
CA LYS A 15 15.19 -4.78 -7.65
C LYS A 15 16.03 -5.98 -7.24
N SER A 16 16.56 -5.99 -6.01
CA SER A 16 17.46 -7.03 -5.51
C SER A 16 16.78 -8.40 -5.40
N TYR A 17 15.45 -8.40 -5.26
CA TYR A 17 14.63 -9.61 -5.08
C TYR A 17 13.55 -9.76 -6.16
N TRP A 18 13.71 -9.07 -7.30
CA TRP A 18 12.73 -9.07 -8.38
C TRP A 18 12.53 -10.45 -8.97
N ASN A 19 11.32 -10.99 -8.81
CA ASN A 19 10.94 -12.34 -9.23
C ASN A 19 11.89 -13.44 -8.70
N ASP A 20 12.48 -13.23 -7.52
CA ASP A 20 13.35 -14.24 -6.90
C ASP A 20 12.52 -15.34 -6.23
N GLU A 21 12.37 -16.48 -6.91
CA GLU A 21 11.64 -17.64 -6.41
C GLU A 21 12.23 -18.21 -5.11
N LYS A 22 13.49 -17.90 -4.76
CA LYS A 22 14.09 -18.32 -3.49
C LYS A 22 13.36 -17.75 -2.30
N LEU A 23 12.71 -16.58 -2.43
CA LEU A 23 11.91 -16.01 -1.35
C LEU A 23 10.82 -16.97 -0.87
N LEU A 24 10.25 -17.77 -1.77
CA LEU A 24 9.20 -18.74 -1.44
C LEU A 24 9.72 -19.94 -0.62
N SER A 25 11.05 -20.12 -0.52
CA SER A 25 11.66 -21.18 0.27
C SER A 25 11.80 -20.84 1.76
N TYR A 26 11.57 -19.58 2.16
CA TYR A 26 11.66 -19.14 3.54
C TYR A 26 10.31 -19.32 4.28
N PRO A 27 10.18 -20.28 5.20
CA PRO A 27 8.88 -20.61 5.82
C PRO A 27 8.32 -19.51 6.73
N TRP A 28 9.14 -18.55 7.12
CA TRP A 28 8.75 -17.41 7.94
C TRP A 28 8.26 -16.20 7.10
N LEU A 29 8.52 -16.21 5.79
CA LEU A 29 8.17 -15.09 4.92
C LEU A 29 6.77 -15.33 4.34
N THR A 30 5.85 -14.44 4.65
CA THR A 30 4.47 -14.53 4.16
C THR A 30 4.41 -14.31 2.64
N TYR A 31 3.65 -15.14 1.94
CA TYR A 31 3.31 -14.91 0.54
C TYR A 31 2.03 -14.07 0.47
N GLY A 32 2.18 -12.77 0.22
CA GLY A 32 1.12 -11.77 0.37
C GLY A 32 -0.08 -11.94 -0.56
N VAL A 33 0.10 -12.66 -1.68
CA VAL A 33 -0.97 -12.97 -2.66
C VAL A 33 -1.40 -14.45 -2.63
N SER A 34 -1.07 -15.20 -1.57
CA SER A 34 -1.51 -16.59 -1.42
C SER A 34 -3.04 -16.69 -1.28
N GLU A 35 -3.60 -17.82 -1.70
CA GLU A 35 -5.04 -18.08 -1.54
C GLU A 35 -5.46 -18.02 -0.07
N GLU A 36 -4.65 -18.55 0.85
CA GLU A 36 -4.90 -18.50 2.30
C GLU A 36 -5.01 -17.05 2.79
N ARG A 37 -4.10 -16.16 2.32
CA ARG A 37 -4.13 -14.74 2.68
C ARG A 37 -5.36 -14.04 2.13
N LYS A 38 -5.75 -14.34 0.90
CA LYS A 38 -6.93 -13.79 0.26
C LYS A 38 -8.20 -14.21 1.00
N GLU A 39 -8.36 -15.52 1.28
CA GLU A 39 -9.50 -16.03 2.04
C GLU A 39 -9.58 -15.40 3.44
N PHE A 40 -8.44 -15.25 4.11
CA PHE A 40 -8.40 -14.58 5.41
C PHE A 40 -8.94 -13.15 5.32
N VAL A 41 -8.46 -12.35 4.37
CA VAL A 41 -8.88 -10.96 4.21
C VAL A 41 -10.33 -10.87 3.70
N ALA A 42 -10.74 -11.74 2.77
CA ALA A 42 -12.11 -11.81 2.26
C ALA A 42 -13.13 -12.12 3.36
N ASN A 43 -12.76 -12.91 4.36
CA ASN A 43 -13.62 -13.21 5.50
C ASN A 43 -13.59 -12.09 6.57
N LEU A 44 -12.40 -11.52 6.81
CA LEU A 44 -12.21 -10.51 7.85
C LEU A 44 -12.88 -9.17 7.50
N LEU A 45 -12.68 -8.67 6.28
CA LEU A 45 -13.14 -7.34 5.88
C LEU A 45 -14.65 -7.15 6.04
N PRO A 46 -15.53 -8.02 5.50
CA PRO A 46 -16.97 -7.86 5.69
C PRO A 46 -17.41 -7.97 7.15
N ALA A 47 -16.66 -8.70 7.97
CA ALA A 47 -16.97 -8.88 9.39
C ALA A 47 -16.65 -7.62 10.22
N VAL A 48 -15.54 -6.94 9.92
CA VAL A 48 -15.06 -5.79 10.72
C VAL A 48 -15.50 -4.42 10.17
N TYR A 49 -15.71 -4.31 8.87
CA TYR A 49 -15.97 -3.04 8.20
C TYR A 49 -17.21 -2.29 8.68
N PRO A 50 -18.37 -2.93 8.96
CA PRO A 50 -19.53 -2.21 9.46
C PRO A 50 -19.29 -1.50 10.80
N GLU A 51 -18.58 -2.15 11.72
CA GLU A 51 -18.19 -1.56 13.00
C GLU A 51 -17.15 -0.45 12.81
N TRP A 52 -16.16 -0.67 11.94
CA TRP A 52 -15.17 0.32 11.57
C TRP A 52 -15.84 1.58 11.00
N LYS A 53 -16.76 1.43 10.04
CA LYS A 53 -17.52 2.53 9.44
C LYS A 53 -18.31 3.31 10.50
N GLN A 54 -18.92 2.62 11.46
CA GLN A 54 -19.62 3.27 12.57
C GLN A 54 -18.65 4.04 13.48
N ARG A 55 -17.47 3.45 13.80
CA ARG A 55 -16.43 4.05 14.67
C ARG A 55 -15.89 5.35 14.09
N TYR A 56 -15.73 5.44 12.78
CA TYR A 56 -15.11 6.57 12.11
C TYR A 56 -16.11 7.53 11.43
N ARG A 57 -17.41 7.33 11.64
CA ARG A 57 -18.45 8.23 11.12
C ARG A 57 -18.22 9.66 11.59
N GLY A 58 -18.24 10.64 10.64
CA GLY A 58 -17.97 12.05 10.90
C GLY A 58 -16.50 12.41 11.07
N ARG A 59 -15.58 11.42 10.93
CA ARG A 59 -14.13 11.61 10.92
C ARG A 59 -13.52 11.35 9.55
N ILE A 60 -14.19 10.54 8.75
CA ILE A 60 -13.80 10.15 7.39
C ILE A 60 -14.90 10.60 6.44
N SER A 61 -14.51 11.06 5.25
CA SER A 61 -15.41 11.51 4.19
C SER A 61 -16.40 10.42 3.74
N GLU A 62 -17.63 10.79 3.43
CA GLU A 62 -18.63 9.85 2.89
C GLU A 62 -18.18 9.26 1.54
N ASP A 63 -17.48 10.02 0.69
CA ASP A 63 -16.94 9.53 -0.59
C ASP A 63 -15.99 8.34 -0.37
N ILE A 64 -15.21 8.37 0.72
CA ILE A 64 -14.31 7.28 1.09
C ILE A 64 -15.08 6.07 1.63
N PHE A 65 -16.16 6.28 2.36
CA PHE A 65 -17.04 5.18 2.76
C PHE A 65 -17.71 4.52 1.55
N GLU A 66 -18.15 5.30 0.54
CA GLU A 66 -18.72 4.76 -0.70
C GLU A 66 -17.68 3.96 -1.49
N MET A 67 -16.45 4.47 -1.58
CA MET A 67 -15.32 3.75 -2.19
C MET A 67 -15.02 2.46 -1.43
N GLY A 68 -15.01 2.49 -0.10
CA GLY A 68 -14.81 1.32 0.75
C GLY A 68 -15.92 0.29 0.60
N ASP A 69 -17.18 0.72 0.54
CA ASP A 69 -18.34 -0.16 0.27
C ASP A 69 -18.15 -0.88 -1.08
N ALA A 70 -17.74 -0.15 -2.13
CA ALA A 70 -17.47 -0.74 -3.44
C ALA A 70 -16.30 -1.73 -3.42
N LEU A 71 -15.21 -1.41 -2.73
CA LEU A 71 -14.05 -2.28 -2.59
C LEU A 71 -14.40 -3.58 -1.89
N ILE A 72 -15.12 -3.51 -0.77
CA ILE A 72 -15.47 -4.70 0.02
C ILE A 72 -16.47 -5.59 -0.72
N ALA A 73 -17.46 -4.98 -1.39
CA ALA A 73 -18.43 -5.72 -2.20
C ALA A 73 -17.80 -6.44 -3.40
N ASN A 74 -16.62 -6.00 -3.87
CA ASN A 74 -15.92 -6.56 -5.02
C ASN A 74 -14.48 -7.01 -4.66
N TYR A 75 -14.25 -7.37 -3.39
CA TYR A 75 -12.91 -7.75 -2.93
C TYR A 75 -12.33 -8.94 -3.71
N ASP A 76 -13.17 -9.88 -4.12
CA ASP A 76 -12.75 -11.03 -4.93
C ASP A 76 -12.08 -10.59 -6.23
N LYS A 77 -12.68 -9.63 -6.96
CA LYS A 77 -12.08 -9.07 -8.18
C LYS A 77 -10.78 -8.31 -7.90
N TYR A 78 -10.75 -7.54 -6.79
CA TYR A 78 -9.55 -6.84 -6.38
C TYR A 78 -8.40 -7.80 -6.08
N SER A 79 -8.70 -8.89 -5.38
CA SER A 79 -7.73 -9.88 -4.91
C SER A 79 -7.38 -10.98 -5.93
N GLU A 80 -8.00 -10.98 -7.12
CA GLU A 80 -7.62 -11.92 -8.19
C GLU A 80 -6.12 -11.87 -8.44
N VAL A 81 -5.50 -13.07 -8.53
CA VAL A 81 -4.08 -13.20 -8.86
C VAL A 81 -3.87 -12.65 -10.26
N ARG A 82 -2.99 -11.67 -10.34
CA ARG A 82 -2.50 -11.17 -11.63
C ARG A 82 -1.09 -11.67 -11.85
N GLU A 83 -0.80 -11.95 -13.10
CA GLU A 83 0.60 -12.08 -13.52
C GLU A 83 1.25 -10.71 -13.36
N GLY A 84 2.21 -10.60 -12.48
CA GLY A 84 2.92 -9.36 -12.18
C GLY A 84 4.19 -9.65 -11.38
N PRO A 85 5.09 -8.68 -11.29
CA PRO A 85 6.34 -8.88 -10.58
C PRO A 85 6.09 -9.07 -9.09
N MET A 86 6.80 -10.05 -8.53
CA MET A 86 6.83 -10.30 -7.10
C MET A 86 8.22 -10.01 -6.56
N THR A 87 8.27 -9.45 -5.37
CA THR A 87 9.55 -9.14 -4.71
C THR A 87 9.40 -9.21 -3.19
N LEU A 88 10.51 -9.00 -2.48
CA LEU A 88 10.46 -8.75 -1.05
C LEU A 88 9.92 -7.33 -0.82
N VAL A 89 8.75 -7.22 -0.20
CA VAL A 89 8.14 -5.95 0.23
C VAL A 89 8.30 -5.75 1.73
N GLN A 90 8.40 -4.48 2.17
CA GLN A 90 8.46 -4.15 3.60
C GLN A 90 7.07 -4.28 4.24
N GLY A 91 6.00 -3.95 3.49
CA GLY A 91 4.59 -4.19 3.86
C GLY A 91 3.96 -3.14 4.76
N ASP A 92 4.74 -2.26 5.41
CA ASP A 92 4.28 -1.09 6.19
C ASP A 92 5.19 0.13 5.89
N LEU A 93 5.42 0.39 4.60
CA LEU A 93 6.37 1.41 4.13
C LEU A 93 5.78 2.82 4.29
N ARG A 94 5.96 3.39 5.47
CA ARG A 94 5.53 4.76 5.81
C ARG A 94 6.62 5.51 6.56
N LEU A 95 6.56 6.85 6.56
CA LEU A 95 7.64 7.69 7.12
C LEU A 95 7.91 7.42 8.60
N ASP A 96 6.93 6.95 9.38
CA ASP A 96 7.12 6.55 10.79
C ASP A 96 8.09 5.37 10.95
N ASN A 97 8.23 4.53 9.92
CA ASN A 97 9.10 3.35 9.88
C ASN A 97 10.42 3.65 9.13
N ILE A 98 10.80 4.93 9.02
CA ILE A 98 12.00 5.35 8.29
C ILE A 98 12.92 6.16 9.20
N LEU A 99 14.19 5.79 9.20
CA LEU A 99 15.26 6.60 9.79
C LEU A 99 16.01 7.36 8.69
N PHE A 100 15.94 8.68 8.72
CA PHE A 100 16.69 9.53 7.81
C PHE A 100 18.11 9.82 8.34
N VAL A 101 19.12 9.59 7.51
CA VAL A 101 20.52 9.83 7.86
C VAL A 101 21.04 11.01 7.04
N ASP A 102 21.17 12.16 7.70
CA ASP A 102 21.54 13.45 7.07
C ASP A 102 22.88 13.41 6.33
N GLN A 103 23.87 12.69 6.87
CA GLN A 103 25.25 12.69 6.34
C GLN A 103 25.36 12.15 4.91
N ASN A 104 24.45 11.23 4.51
CA ASN A 104 24.50 10.56 3.21
C ASN A 104 23.19 10.73 2.40
N ASN A 105 22.24 11.52 2.88
CA ASN A 105 20.92 11.70 2.28
C ASN A 105 20.22 10.34 2.02
N ARG A 106 20.34 9.41 2.98
CA ARG A 106 19.79 8.05 2.92
C ARG A 106 18.58 7.87 3.83
N ALA A 107 17.65 7.03 3.41
CA ALA A 107 16.59 6.48 4.24
C ALA A 107 16.96 5.04 4.64
N ILE A 108 16.68 4.66 5.89
CA ILE A 108 16.85 3.30 6.39
C ILE A 108 15.45 2.78 6.73
N LEU A 109 15.06 1.68 6.09
CA LEU A 109 13.78 1.03 6.33
C LEU A 109 13.84 0.26 7.66
N LEU A 110 12.89 0.53 8.53
CA LEU A 110 12.74 -0.10 9.85
C LEU A 110 11.49 -0.96 9.87
N ASP A 111 11.27 -1.70 10.97
CA ASP A 111 10.07 -2.47 11.26
C ASP A 111 9.68 -3.47 10.16
N TRP A 112 10.43 -4.56 10.09
CA TRP A 112 10.28 -5.61 9.08
C TRP A 112 9.25 -6.71 9.45
N GLN A 113 8.45 -6.50 10.50
CA GLN A 113 7.49 -7.51 10.98
C GLN A 113 6.39 -7.85 9.96
N THR A 114 6.13 -6.94 9.00
CA THR A 114 5.15 -7.12 7.93
C THR A 114 5.77 -7.53 6.60
N ALA A 115 7.08 -7.80 6.60
CA ALA A 115 7.78 -8.20 5.38
C ALA A 115 7.15 -9.44 4.74
N ALA A 116 6.99 -9.40 3.42
CA ALA A 116 6.32 -10.44 2.65
C ALA A 116 6.87 -10.55 1.25
N VAL A 117 6.56 -11.62 0.55
CA VAL A 117 6.65 -11.68 -0.90
C VAL A 117 5.37 -11.05 -1.46
N GLY A 118 5.50 -9.95 -2.18
CA GLY A 118 4.34 -9.18 -2.63
C GLY A 118 4.58 -8.32 -3.85
N LEU A 119 3.56 -7.58 -4.23
CA LEU A 119 3.60 -6.65 -5.36
C LEU A 119 4.37 -5.38 -4.97
N PRO A 120 5.43 -5.00 -5.69
CA PRO A 120 6.30 -3.88 -5.31
C PRO A 120 5.56 -2.54 -5.21
N LEU A 121 4.60 -2.30 -6.11
CA LEU A 121 3.87 -1.03 -6.14
C LEU A 121 2.88 -0.87 -4.99
N ASN A 122 2.59 -1.93 -4.23
CA ASN A 122 1.82 -1.82 -2.99
C ASN A 122 2.58 -1.01 -1.93
N ASP A 123 3.88 -1.26 -1.75
CA ASP A 123 4.74 -0.47 -0.86
C ASP A 123 4.84 0.99 -1.32
N VAL A 124 5.01 1.20 -2.63
CA VAL A 124 5.11 2.54 -3.22
C VAL A 124 3.81 3.32 -3.02
N ALA A 125 2.66 2.71 -3.30
CA ALA A 125 1.36 3.34 -3.14
C ALA A 125 1.08 3.68 -1.67
N TYR A 126 1.39 2.77 -0.76
CA TYR A 126 1.23 2.98 0.67
C TYR A 126 2.15 4.08 1.19
N CYS A 127 3.43 4.10 0.78
CA CYS A 127 4.35 5.16 1.14
C CYS A 127 3.85 6.53 0.68
N ILE A 128 3.48 6.66 -0.60
CA ILE A 128 3.03 7.94 -1.15
C ILE A 128 1.72 8.38 -0.48
N SER A 129 0.73 7.49 -0.30
CA SER A 129 -0.55 7.85 0.32
C SER A 129 -0.39 8.42 1.73
N THR A 130 0.50 7.83 2.53
CA THR A 130 0.67 8.21 3.95
C THR A 130 1.60 9.39 4.18
N SER A 131 2.36 9.80 3.15
CA SER A 131 3.44 10.81 3.29
C SER A 131 3.00 12.25 3.03
N PHE A 132 1.77 12.49 2.58
CA PHE A 132 1.29 13.84 2.27
C PHE A 132 0.09 14.21 3.15
N ASP A 133 0.15 15.40 3.75
CA ASP A 133 -0.98 15.94 4.53
C ASP A 133 -2.12 16.41 3.62
N ASN A 134 -1.78 16.96 2.46
CA ASN A 134 -2.75 17.48 1.51
C ASN A 134 -2.91 16.50 0.32
N PRO A 135 -4.13 16.00 0.05
CA PRO A 135 -4.39 15.09 -1.06
C PRO A 135 -4.06 15.65 -2.45
N ASN A 136 -4.18 16.98 -2.64
CA ASN A 136 -3.85 17.60 -3.92
C ASN A 136 -2.34 17.66 -4.15
N ASP A 137 -1.55 18.00 -3.10
CA ASP A 137 -0.09 18.00 -3.20
C ASP A 137 0.45 16.59 -3.51
N ARG A 138 -0.21 15.54 -2.95
CA ARG A 138 0.07 14.16 -3.31
C ARG A 138 -0.26 13.89 -4.77
N ALA A 139 -1.46 14.25 -5.23
CA ALA A 139 -1.91 14.01 -6.61
C ALA A 139 -0.98 14.69 -7.63
N ASP A 140 -0.50 15.90 -7.34
CA ASP A 140 0.43 16.63 -8.20
C ASP A 140 1.82 15.98 -8.27
N ALA A 141 2.24 15.29 -7.21
CA ALA A 141 3.58 14.71 -7.10
C ALA A 141 3.65 13.24 -7.53
N GLU A 142 2.58 12.47 -7.39
CA GLU A 142 2.61 11.00 -7.40
C GLU A 142 3.09 10.41 -8.74
N GLU A 143 2.67 10.94 -9.88
CA GLU A 143 3.13 10.41 -11.17
C GLU A 143 4.64 10.57 -11.34
N SER A 144 5.20 11.71 -10.94
CA SER A 144 6.64 11.96 -11.01
C SER A 144 7.43 11.06 -10.05
N LEU A 145 6.89 10.80 -8.85
CA LEU A 145 7.49 9.89 -7.86
C LEU A 145 7.48 8.43 -8.35
N VAL A 146 6.39 7.99 -8.96
CA VAL A 146 6.31 6.64 -9.54
C VAL A 146 7.22 6.50 -10.75
N LYS A 147 7.37 7.53 -11.59
CA LYS A 147 8.35 7.55 -12.69
C LYS A 147 9.79 7.45 -12.17
N GLU A 148 10.11 8.20 -11.11
CA GLU A 148 11.43 8.13 -10.45
C GLU A 148 11.69 6.72 -9.93
N TYR A 149 10.74 6.14 -9.18
CA TYR A 149 10.84 4.77 -8.66
C TYR A 149 11.04 3.75 -9.79
N HIS A 150 10.22 3.79 -10.84
CA HIS A 150 10.32 2.87 -11.99
C HIS A 150 11.69 2.99 -12.70
N SER A 151 12.18 4.21 -12.88
CA SER A 151 13.52 4.45 -13.46
C SER A 151 14.63 3.86 -12.58
N LEU A 152 14.50 3.92 -11.25
CA LEU A 152 15.48 3.37 -10.30
C LEU A 152 15.43 1.83 -10.22
N LEU A 153 14.28 1.22 -10.43
CA LEU A 153 14.18 -0.23 -10.59
C LEU A 153 15.11 -0.70 -11.72
N ASN A 154 15.16 0.06 -12.82
CA ASN A 154 15.98 -0.26 -13.98
C ASN A 154 15.87 -1.75 -14.37
N ILE A 155 14.62 -2.23 -14.44
CA ILE A 155 14.25 -3.52 -14.99
C ILE A 155 14.15 -3.36 -16.51
N ASP A 156 14.35 -4.42 -17.26
CA ASP A 156 14.26 -4.40 -18.72
C ASP A 156 12.85 -4.06 -19.21
N GLU A 157 12.64 -4.08 -20.54
CA GLU A 157 11.36 -3.74 -21.17
C GLU A 157 10.20 -4.69 -20.78
N SER A 158 10.46 -5.75 -20.01
CA SER A 158 9.44 -6.68 -19.53
C SER A 158 8.49 -6.08 -18.48
N TYR A 159 8.81 -4.90 -17.93
CA TYR A 159 7.94 -4.17 -17.00
C TYR A 159 7.93 -2.67 -17.36
N SER A 160 6.97 -2.29 -18.17
CA SER A 160 6.80 -0.93 -18.66
C SER A 160 6.33 0.05 -17.56
N PHE A 161 6.52 1.35 -17.80
CA PHE A 161 5.95 2.36 -16.89
C PHE A 161 4.41 2.31 -16.86
N GLU A 162 3.75 1.96 -17.95
CA GLU A 162 2.29 1.83 -18.01
C GLU A 162 1.81 0.70 -17.09
N GLU A 163 2.49 -0.45 -17.08
CA GLU A 163 2.21 -1.55 -16.16
C GLU A 163 2.46 -1.12 -14.70
N ALA A 164 3.60 -0.49 -14.44
CA ALA A 164 3.91 0.03 -13.10
C ALA A 164 2.87 1.05 -12.61
N TRP A 165 2.41 1.94 -13.49
CA TRP A 165 1.39 2.91 -13.17
C TRP A 165 0.02 2.26 -12.88
N ASN A 166 -0.37 1.26 -13.63
CA ASN A 166 -1.59 0.48 -13.37
C ASN A 166 -1.49 -0.31 -12.06
N ASP A 167 -0.33 -0.89 -11.77
CA ASP A 167 -0.09 -1.57 -10.49
C ASP A 167 -0.11 -0.60 -9.31
N TYR A 168 0.47 0.59 -9.47
CA TYR A 168 0.40 1.66 -8.48
C TYR A 168 -1.05 2.10 -8.20
N ARG A 169 -1.83 2.35 -9.24
CA ARG A 169 -3.25 2.72 -9.12
C ARG A 169 -4.03 1.66 -8.35
N ARG A 170 -3.83 0.39 -8.69
CA ARG A 170 -4.48 -0.72 -7.99
C ARG A 170 -3.96 -0.88 -6.56
N GLY A 171 -2.68 -0.66 -6.33
CA GLY A 171 -2.05 -0.66 -5.00
C GLY A 171 -2.55 0.43 -4.05
N SER A 172 -3.21 1.48 -4.56
CA SER A 172 -3.72 2.59 -3.73
C SER A 172 -4.75 2.15 -2.68
N PHE A 173 -5.42 1.02 -2.84
CA PHE A 173 -6.31 0.47 -1.82
C PHE A 173 -5.58 -0.09 -0.59
N VAL A 174 -4.29 -0.39 -0.69
CA VAL A 174 -3.55 -1.09 0.39
C VAL A 174 -3.56 -0.30 1.69
N GLY A 175 -3.32 1.01 1.64
CA GLY A 175 -3.34 1.86 2.83
C GLY A 175 -4.71 1.92 3.50
N PHE A 176 -5.79 1.96 2.71
CA PHE A 176 -7.15 1.90 3.24
C PHE A 176 -7.45 0.55 3.89
N LEU A 177 -7.12 -0.57 3.24
CA LEU A 177 -7.28 -1.92 3.79
C LEU A 177 -6.50 -2.09 5.09
N MET A 178 -5.25 -1.61 5.14
CA MET A 178 -4.43 -1.62 6.34
C MET A 178 -5.07 -0.82 7.48
N ALA A 179 -5.58 0.38 7.19
CA ALA A 179 -6.25 1.21 8.18
C ALA A 179 -7.52 0.55 8.75
N VAL A 180 -8.34 -0.06 7.89
CA VAL A 180 -9.56 -0.77 8.30
C VAL A 180 -9.23 -1.97 9.20
N MET A 181 -8.37 -2.87 8.72
CA MET A 181 -8.06 -4.11 9.45
C MET A 181 -7.33 -3.83 10.74
N SER A 182 -6.28 -2.99 10.70
CA SER A 182 -5.46 -2.71 11.89
C SER A 182 -6.25 -2.02 12.98
N ALA A 183 -7.11 -1.05 12.65
CA ALA A 183 -7.96 -0.36 13.63
C ALA A 183 -8.90 -1.31 14.38
N MET A 184 -9.24 -2.47 13.79
CA MET A 184 -10.18 -3.43 14.37
C MET A 184 -9.50 -4.60 15.07
N ILE A 185 -8.22 -4.84 14.80
CA ILE A 185 -7.46 -5.97 15.36
C ILE A 185 -6.61 -5.54 16.57
N VAL A 186 -6.00 -4.32 16.49
CA VAL A 186 -5.10 -3.85 17.57
C VAL A 186 -5.88 -3.27 18.74
N GLU A 187 -5.24 -3.20 19.90
CA GLU A 187 -5.80 -2.54 21.09
C GLU A 187 -6.14 -1.09 20.76
N ARG A 188 -7.36 -0.68 21.10
CA ARG A 188 -7.86 0.65 20.83
C ARG A 188 -7.22 1.70 21.73
N THR A 189 -6.64 2.72 21.13
CA THR A 189 -6.15 3.92 21.83
C THR A 189 -6.61 5.17 21.07
N GLU A 190 -6.71 6.32 21.74
CA GLU A 190 -7.08 7.59 21.10
C GLU A 190 -6.10 7.96 19.98
N ARG A 191 -4.78 7.81 20.23
CA ARG A 191 -3.73 8.03 19.23
C ARG A 191 -3.84 7.07 18.05
N GLY A 192 -4.15 5.80 18.31
CA GLY A 192 -4.36 4.79 17.27
C GLY A 192 -5.57 5.10 16.41
N ASP A 193 -6.70 5.48 17.02
CA ASP A 193 -7.91 5.90 16.31
C ASP A 193 -7.65 7.10 15.40
N GLU A 194 -6.86 8.10 15.86
CA GLU A 194 -6.48 9.25 15.04
C GLU A 194 -5.60 8.82 13.86
N MET A 195 -4.57 8.04 14.12
CA MET A 195 -3.66 7.55 13.08
C MET A 195 -4.41 6.77 12.00
N PHE A 196 -5.29 5.84 12.37
CA PHE A 196 -6.02 5.02 11.39
C PHE A 196 -7.07 5.84 10.63
N ALA A 197 -7.68 6.85 11.25
CA ALA A 197 -8.55 7.78 10.53
C ALA A 197 -7.78 8.54 9.44
N VAL A 198 -6.62 9.11 9.78
CA VAL A 198 -5.75 9.83 8.84
C VAL A 198 -5.25 8.91 7.72
N MET A 199 -4.84 7.68 8.04
CA MET A 199 -4.42 6.70 7.04
C MET A 199 -5.55 6.37 6.06
N ALA A 200 -6.75 6.10 6.57
CA ALA A 200 -7.90 5.79 5.74
C ALA A 200 -8.31 6.96 4.85
N GLU A 201 -8.33 8.17 5.40
CA GLU A 201 -8.67 9.40 4.66
C GLU A 201 -7.67 9.65 3.52
N ARG A 202 -6.36 9.62 3.81
CA ARG A 202 -5.31 9.86 2.81
C ARG A 202 -5.29 8.80 1.71
N SER A 203 -5.37 7.52 2.08
CA SER A 203 -5.36 6.42 1.12
C SER A 203 -6.66 6.33 0.33
N GLY A 204 -7.80 6.65 0.94
CA GLY A 204 -9.08 6.73 0.25
C GLY A 204 -9.08 7.81 -0.83
N TRP A 205 -8.60 9.01 -0.54
CA TRP A 205 -8.44 10.06 -1.55
C TRP A 205 -7.43 9.69 -2.63
N GLN A 206 -6.39 8.92 -2.31
CA GLN A 206 -5.50 8.40 -3.35
C GLN A 206 -6.26 7.48 -4.32
N ALA A 207 -7.00 6.51 -3.79
CA ALA A 207 -7.76 5.58 -4.62
C ALA A 207 -8.82 6.28 -5.49
N LEU A 208 -9.50 7.30 -4.94
CA LEU A 208 -10.48 8.09 -5.68
C LEU A 208 -9.84 8.94 -6.78
N HIS A 209 -8.76 9.67 -6.50
CA HIS A 209 -8.06 10.52 -7.49
C HIS A 209 -7.45 9.69 -8.63
N LEU A 210 -7.04 8.47 -8.36
CA LEU A 210 -6.47 7.54 -9.34
C LEU A 210 -7.54 6.72 -10.10
N ASP A 211 -8.83 6.96 -9.84
CA ASP A 211 -9.93 6.13 -10.39
C ASP A 211 -9.69 4.62 -10.18
N ALA A 212 -9.17 4.25 -9.00
CA ALA A 212 -8.89 2.86 -8.69
C ALA A 212 -10.14 1.98 -8.63
N VAL A 213 -11.31 2.58 -8.34
CA VAL A 213 -12.61 1.90 -8.35
C VAL A 213 -12.94 1.27 -9.72
N SER A 214 -12.34 1.78 -10.82
CA SER A 214 -12.49 1.18 -12.15
C SER A 214 -11.97 -0.25 -12.24
N PHE A 215 -11.02 -0.64 -11.38
CA PHE A 215 -10.52 -2.02 -11.30
C PHE A 215 -11.46 -3.00 -10.57
N LEU A 216 -12.55 -2.51 -9.99
CA LEU A 216 -13.55 -3.32 -9.27
C LEU A 216 -14.75 -3.71 -10.14
N LYS A 217 -14.79 -3.26 -11.40
CA LYS A 217 -15.90 -3.46 -12.34
C LYS A 217 -15.77 -4.73 -13.17
#